data_f385516b17a37a2a52c0fda1c7c1879a
#
_entry.id   f385516b17a37a2a52c0fda1c7c1879a
#
_cell.length_a   1.000
_cell.length_b   1.000
_cell.length_c   1.000
_cell.angle_alpha   90.00
_cell.angle_beta   90.00
_cell.angle_gamma   90.00
#
_symmetry.space_group_name_H-M   'P 1'
#
loop_
_entity.id
_entity.type
_entity.pdbx_description
1 polymer ?
#
loop_
_entity_poly.entity_id
_entity_poly.type
_entity_poly.pdbx_seq_one_letter_code
_entity_poly.pdbx_strand_id
1 'polypeptide(L)'
;MPTANTTATDRKPSPRTPYAVRTPTARAKLTNGTHGMVLPGIDQRSAIARRYRDVICAIIADLGGESRLSEARLQLIRRFSALVVQAETMEAALVDGKPFDSSVHAHISSTLVRLAARVGLNRVPKNVTPSLHDYLESKVAEREAAE
;
A
#
# COMPACT_ATOMS: atom_id res chain seq x y z
N MET A 1 -38.75 59.63 2.59
CA MET A 1 -39.38 58.53 3.32
C MET A 1 -39.85 57.50 2.33
N PRO A 2 -39.30 56.34 2.25
CA PRO A 2 -39.78 55.16 2.95
C PRO A 2 -38.66 54.22 3.44
N THR A 3 -39.00 53.48 4.47
CA THR A 3 -38.20 52.58 5.26
C THR A 3 -37.98 51.23 4.57
N ALA A 4 -36.73 50.80 4.48
CA ALA A 4 -36.39 49.47 4.03
C ALA A 4 -36.67 48.43 5.13
N ASN A 5 -37.49 47.43 4.80
CA ASN A 5 -37.83 46.31 5.66
C ASN A 5 -36.85 45.15 5.33
N THR A 6 -35.90 44.87 6.24
CA THR A 6 -34.99 43.77 6.12
C THR A 6 -35.64 42.54 6.76
N THR A 7 -36.13 41.62 5.96
CA THR A 7 -36.58 40.30 6.43
C THR A 7 -35.39 39.42 6.72
N ALA A 8 -35.12 39.19 8.02
CA ALA A 8 -34.18 38.19 8.48
C ALA A 8 -34.74 36.79 8.16
N THR A 9 -34.05 36.08 7.29
CA THR A 9 -34.38 34.69 6.96
C THR A 9 -33.95 33.79 8.12
N ASP A 10 -34.94 33.33 8.87
CA ASP A 10 -34.79 32.35 9.94
C ASP A 10 -34.38 30.99 9.32
N ARG A 11 -33.05 30.73 9.24
CA ARG A 11 -32.52 29.42 8.85
C ARG A 11 -32.50 28.49 10.04
N LYS A 12 -33.56 27.70 10.15
CA LYS A 12 -33.64 26.56 11.06
C LYS A 12 -32.37 25.70 10.94
N PRO A 13 -31.60 25.44 12.03
CA PRO A 13 -30.43 24.60 11.95
C PRO A 13 -30.84 23.16 11.59
N SER A 14 -30.20 22.61 10.55
CA SER A 14 -30.42 21.21 10.16
C SER A 14 -29.99 20.28 11.28
N PRO A 15 -30.71 19.15 11.51
CA PRO A 15 -30.35 18.19 12.54
C PRO A 15 -28.95 17.65 12.26
N ARG A 16 -28.04 17.78 13.24
CA ARG A 16 -26.71 17.18 13.19
C ARG A 16 -26.89 15.67 13.18
N THR A 17 -26.65 15.03 12.04
CA THR A 17 -26.57 13.58 11.93
C THR A 17 -25.56 13.05 12.93
N PRO A 18 -25.90 12.02 13.72
CA PRO A 18 -24.96 11.42 14.65
C PRO A 18 -23.77 10.87 13.86
N TYR A 19 -22.59 11.02 14.45
CA TYR A 19 -21.27 10.67 13.97
C TYR A 19 -21.29 9.40 13.08
N ALA A 20 -21.40 9.58 11.79
CA ALA A 20 -21.13 8.50 10.86
C ALA A 20 -19.64 8.19 10.96
N VAL A 21 -19.30 7.01 11.40
CA VAL A 21 -17.92 6.50 11.37
C VAL A 21 -17.46 6.58 9.92
N ARG A 22 -16.70 7.64 9.60
CA ARG A 22 -16.14 7.83 8.27
C ARG A 22 -15.13 6.73 8.05
N THR A 23 -15.47 5.74 7.24
CA THR A 23 -14.48 4.84 6.68
C THR A 23 -13.36 5.68 6.07
N PRO A 24 -12.07 5.39 6.37
CA PRO A 24 -10.96 6.16 5.84
C PRO A 24 -11.03 6.15 4.32
N THR A 25 -11.25 7.32 3.71
CA THR A 25 -11.20 7.47 2.27
C THR A 25 -9.77 7.20 1.76
N ALA A 26 -9.62 6.84 0.49
CA ALA A 26 -8.32 6.61 -0.14
C ALA A 26 -7.33 7.79 0.10
N ARG A 27 -7.85 9.02 0.20
CA ARG A 27 -7.07 10.21 0.54
C ARG A 27 -6.54 10.19 1.98
N ALA A 28 -7.33 9.70 2.95
CA ALA A 28 -6.88 9.55 4.33
C ALA A 28 -5.80 8.49 4.45
N LYS A 29 -5.88 7.41 3.66
CA LYS A 29 -4.83 6.39 3.56
C LYS A 29 -3.52 6.97 3.02
N LEU A 30 -3.59 7.87 2.04
CA LEU A 30 -2.42 8.56 1.49
C LEU A 30 -1.79 9.51 2.52
N THR A 31 -2.61 10.27 3.24
CA THR A 31 -2.18 11.27 4.23
C THR A 31 -1.65 10.61 5.51
N ASN A 32 -2.23 9.48 5.92
CA ASN A 32 -1.81 8.73 7.10
C ASN A 32 -0.63 7.78 6.84
N GLY A 33 -0.01 7.86 5.66
CA GLY A 33 1.16 7.04 5.32
C GLY A 33 0.84 5.56 5.12
N THR A 34 -0.45 5.18 5.08
CA THR A 34 -0.88 3.79 4.84
C THR A 34 -0.54 3.34 3.41
N HIS A 35 -0.47 4.29 2.47
CA HIS A 35 0.20 4.13 1.18
C HIS A 35 1.63 4.64 1.29
N GLY A 36 2.41 4.05 2.17
CA GLY A 36 3.79 4.40 2.42
C GLY A 36 4.76 4.25 1.25
N MET A 37 4.22 4.33 0.07
CA MET A 37 4.90 4.31 -1.20
C MET A 37 5.24 5.71 -1.71
N VAL A 38 4.80 6.76 -0.99
CA VAL A 38 5.06 8.14 -1.38
C VAL A 38 6.12 8.72 -0.47
N LEU A 39 7.33 8.86 -1.00
CA LEU A 39 8.40 9.57 -0.33
C LEU A 39 8.20 11.08 -0.57
N PRO A 40 8.20 11.93 0.48
CA PRO A 40 8.03 13.36 0.32
C PRO A 40 9.18 13.97 -0.50
N GLY A 41 8.85 14.88 -1.42
CA GLY A 41 9.85 15.60 -2.22
C GLY A 41 10.43 14.81 -3.41
N ILE A 42 9.93 13.61 -3.71
CA ILE A 42 10.40 12.80 -4.84
C ILE A 42 9.36 12.82 -5.99
N ASP A 43 9.85 12.96 -7.23
CA ASP A 43 9.00 12.75 -8.41
C ASP A 43 8.55 11.29 -8.49
N GLN A 44 7.26 11.08 -8.24
CA GLN A 44 6.62 9.78 -8.23
C GLN A 44 6.57 9.12 -9.63
N ARG A 45 6.87 9.86 -10.69
CA ARG A 45 6.90 9.37 -12.08
C ARG A 45 8.26 8.80 -12.48
N SER A 46 9.30 9.05 -11.69
CA SER A 46 10.64 8.53 -11.95
C SER A 46 10.65 7.00 -11.98
N ALA A 47 11.55 6.42 -12.78
CA ALA A 47 11.72 4.96 -12.87
C ALA A 47 12.06 4.35 -11.50
N ILE A 48 12.89 5.02 -10.72
CA ILE A 48 13.30 4.61 -9.37
C ILE A 48 12.09 4.59 -8.43
N ALA A 49 11.24 5.65 -8.44
CA ALA A 49 10.06 5.70 -7.60
C ALA A 49 9.03 4.64 -7.99
N ARG A 50 8.88 4.33 -9.28
CA ARG A 50 8.03 3.24 -9.74
C ARG A 50 8.56 1.89 -9.26
N ARG A 51 9.85 1.61 -9.48
CA ARG A 51 10.48 0.36 -9.04
C ARG A 51 10.37 0.16 -7.53
N TYR A 52 10.59 1.21 -6.75
CA TYR A 52 10.41 1.18 -5.29
C TYR A 52 8.98 0.76 -4.89
N ARG A 53 7.96 1.31 -5.54
CA ARG A 53 6.55 0.92 -5.27
C ARG A 53 6.25 -0.51 -5.70
N ASP A 54 6.78 -0.93 -6.84
CA ASP A 54 6.56 -2.28 -7.35
C ASP A 54 7.12 -3.33 -6.38
N VAL A 55 8.32 -3.10 -5.84
CA VAL A 55 8.94 -3.98 -4.83
C VAL A 55 8.10 -4.03 -3.56
N ILE A 56 7.62 -2.88 -3.05
CA ILE A 56 6.75 -2.85 -1.87
C ILE A 56 5.46 -3.62 -2.12
N CYS A 57 4.79 -3.38 -3.25
CA CYS A 57 3.54 -4.04 -3.58
C CYS A 57 3.72 -5.56 -3.70
N ALA A 58 4.79 -6.01 -4.33
CA ALA A 58 5.10 -7.42 -4.46
C ALA A 58 5.29 -8.11 -3.10
N ILE A 59 6.09 -7.49 -2.21
CA ILE A 59 6.33 -8.04 -0.86
C ILE A 59 5.05 -8.07 -0.03
N ILE A 60 4.24 -7.01 -0.06
CA ILE A 60 2.96 -6.96 0.65
C ILE A 60 2.02 -8.06 0.14
N ALA A 61 1.96 -8.27 -1.19
CA ALA A 61 1.15 -9.33 -1.77
C ALA A 61 1.60 -10.73 -1.34
N ASP A 62 2.91 -10.98 -1.32
CA ASP A 62 3.48 -12.26 -0.86
C ASP A 62 3.22 -12.52 0.63
N LEU A 63 3.15 -11.48 1.44
CA LEU A 63 2.85 -11.57 2.88
C LEU A 63 1.33 -11.66 3.20
N GLY A 64 0.49 -11.76 2.18
CA GLY A 64 -0.96 -11.95 2.33
C GLY A 64 -1.77 -10.66 2.43
N GLY A 65 -1.20 -9.53 2.02
CA GLY A 65 -1.88 -8.23 1.92
C GLY A 65 -1.64 -7.31 3.12
N GLU A 66 -1.93 -6.03 2.93
CA GLU A 66 -1.66 -4.96 3.90
C GLU A 66 -2.41 -5.15 5.24
N SER A 67 -3.63 -5.70 5.19
CA SER A 67 -4.47 -5.94 6.38
C SER A 67 -3.86 -6.90 7.40
N ARG A 68 -2.88 -7.72 6.98
CA ARG A 68 -2.18 -8.70 7.82
C ARG A 68 -0.86 -8.17 8.39
N LEU A 69 -0.48 -6.96 8.02
CA LEU A 69 0.82 -6.39 8.37
C LEU A 69 0.65 -5.33 9.47
N SER A 70 1.50 -5.42 10.49
CA SER A 70 1.63 -4.33 11.46
C SER A 70 2.36 -3.15 10.84
N GLU A 71 2.13 -1.93 11.35
CA GLU A 71 2.84 -0.73 10.89
C GLU A 71 4.37 -0.88 11.01
N ALA A 72 4.86 -1.51 12.08
CA ALA A 72 6.29 -1.79 12.25
C ALA A 72 6.84 -2.66 11.10
N ARG A 73 6.08 -3.67 10.68
CA ARG A 73 6.45 -4.55 9.57
C ARG A 73 6.42 -3.81 8.24
N LEU A 74 5.43 -2.95 8.00
CA LEU A 74 5.37 -2.06 6.83
C LEU A 74 6.58 -1.14 6.76
N GLN A 75 7.01 -0.56 7.88
CA GLN A 75 8.20 0.28 7.96
C GLN A 75 9.49 -0.50 7.60
N LEU A 76 9.60 -1.76 8.01
CA LEU A 76 10.72 -2.61 7.62
C LEU A 76 10.70 -2.95 6.12
N ILE A 77 9.52 -3.25 5.56
CA ILE A 77 9.33 -3.49 4.12
C ILE A 77 9.77 -2.27 3.30
N ARG A 78 9.40 -1.07 3.72
CA ARG A 78 9.81 0.18 3.04
C ARG A 78 11.33 0.34 3.00
N ARG A 79 12.02 0.09 4.12
CA ARG A 79 13.48 0.17 4.19
C ARG A 79 14.15 -0.92 3.38
N PHE A 80 13.62 -2.12 3.42
CA PHE A 80 14.07 -3.22 2.59
C PHE A 80 13.96 -2.84 1.10
N SER A 81 12.80 -2.36 0.65
CA SER A 81 12.57 -1.98 -0.74
C SER A 81 13.48 -0.84 -1.21
N ALA A 82 13.78 0.13 -0.34
CA ALA A 82 14.73 1.20 -0.67
C ALA A 82 16.15 0.66 -0.89
N LEU A 83 16.60 -0.26 -0.05
CA LEU A 83 17.91 -0.90 -0.20
C LEU A 83 17.97 -1.84 -1.42
N VAL A 84 16.86 -2.52 -1.76
CA VAL A 84 16.77 -3.32 -2.99
C VAL A 84 17.00 -2.43 -4.21
N VAL A 85 16.27 -1.31 -4.32
CA VAL A 85 16.42 -0.38 -5.45
C VAL A 85 17.82 0.24 -5.50
N GLN A 86 18.42 0.52 -4.36
CA GLN A 86 19.78 1.01 -4.29
C GLN A 86 20.79 -0.04 -4.80
N ALA A 87 20.66 -1.30 -4.38
CA ALA A 87 21.49 -2.40 -4.85
C ALA A 87 21.35 -2.58 -6.38
N GLU A 88 20.11 -2.63 -6.91
CA GLU A 88 19.83 -2.73 -8.33
C GLU A 88 20.48 -1.56 -9.13
N THR A 89 20.44 -0.35 -8.58
CA THR A 89 21.06 0.82 -9.22
C THR A 89 22.58 0.70 -9.28
N MET A 90 23.20 0.17 -8.22
CA MET A 90 24.65 -0.08 -8.18
C MET A 90 25.06 -1.21 -9.14
N GLU A 91 24.26 -2.28 -9.20
CA GLU A 91 24.47 -3.40 -10.13
C GLU A 91 24.36 -2.95 -11.59
N ALA A 92 23.37 -2.10 -11.90
CA ALA A 92 23.25 -1.50 -13.24
C ALA A 92 24.47 -0.63 -13.59
N ALA A 93 25.00 0.14 -12.64
CA ALA A 93 26.20 0.93 -12.85
C ALA A 93 27.44 0.05 -13.13
N LEU A 94 27.56 -1.11 -12.44
CA LEU A 94 28.61 -2.09 -12.68
C LEU A 94 28.52 -2.66 -14.10
N VAL A 95 27.31 -3.05 -14.55
CA VAL A 95 27.10 -3.57 -15.92
C VAL A 95 27.42 -2.53 -16.97
N ASP A 96 27.10 -1.24 -16.71
CA ASP A 96 27.44 -0.10 -17.58
C ASP A 96 28.93 0.28 -17.57
N GLY A 97 29.79 -0.43 -16.81
CA GLY A 97 31.21 -0.10 -16.67
C GLY A 97 31.48 1.21 -15.90
N LYS A 98 30.53 1.69 -15.11
CA LYS A 98 30.66 2.87 -14.24
C LYS A 98 31.35 2.51 -12.92
N PRO A 99 31.89 3.50 -12.18
CA PRO A 99 32.47 3.25 -10.87
C PRO A 99 31.51 2.51 -9.94
N PHE A 100 31.99 1.43 -9.34
CA PHE A 100 31.23 0.56 -8.46
C PHE A 100 31.96 0.39 -7.12
N ASP A 101 31.28 0.71 -6.01
CA ASP A 101 31.80 0.50 -4.67
C ASP A 101 31.33 -0.86 -4.13
N SER A 102 32.21 -1.86 -4.23
CA SER A 102 31.92 -3.22 -3.75
C SER A 102 31.71 -3.30 -2.24
N SER A 103 32.32 -2.42 -1.45
CA SER A 103 32.19 -2.44 0.00
C SER A 103 30.81 -1.93 0.43
N VAL A 104 30.33 -0.86 -0.18
CA VAL A 104 28.98 -0.34 0.02
C VAL A 104 27.95 -1.37 -0.43
N HIS A 105 28.12 -1.99 -1.59
CA HIS A 105 27.20 -3.02 -2.08
C HIS A 105 27.16 -4.23 -1.15
N ALA A 106 28.30 -4.72 -0.64
CA ALA A 106 28.35 -5.81 0.31
C ALA A 106 27.66 -5.47 1.64
N HIS A 107 27.79 -4.21 2.10
CA HIS A 107 27.09 -3.74 3.29
C HIS A 107 25.55 -3.69 3.08
N ILE A 108 25.10 -3.19 1.93
CA ILE A 108 23.69 -3.18 1.56
C ILE A 108 23.15 -4.61 1.52
N SER A 109 23.84 -5.53 0.84
CA SER A 109 23.45 -6.93 0.71
C SER A 109 23.32 -7.63 2.06
N SER A 110 24.30 -7.44 2.96
CA SER A 110 24.25 -8.00 4.31
C SER A 110 23.10 -7.42 5.15
N THR A 111 22.78 -6.14 4.95
CA THR A 111 21.64 -5.48 5.61
C THR A 111 20.32 -5.98 5.07
N LEU A 112 20.21 -6.20 3.74
CA LEU A 112 19.05 -6.82 3.11
C LEU A 112 18.74 -8.19 3.70
N VAL A 113 19.74 -9.06 3.86
CA VAL A 113 19.56 -10.39 4.48
C VAL A 113 18.99 -10.27 5.89
N ARG A 114 19.51 -9.34 6.70
CA ARG A 114 19.03 -9.11 8.08
C ARG A 114 17.59 -8.56 8.10
N LEU A 115 17.25 -7.65 7.21
CA LEU A 115 15.89 -7.13 7.09
C LEU A 115 14.94 -8.22 6.58
N ALA A 116 15.34 -9.00 5.58
CA ALA A 116 14.58 -10.12 5.06
C ALA A 116 14.19 -11.12 6.15
N ALA A 117 15.13 -11.49 7.01
CA ALA A 117 14.88 -12.36 8.16
C ALA A 117 13.88 -11.75 9.16
N ARG A 118 13.89 -10.42 9.35
CA ARG A 118 12.96 -9.71 10.26
C ARG A 118 11.58 -9.54 9.64
N VAL A 119 11.51 -9.29 8.36
CA VAL A 119 10.25 -9.14 7.61
C VAL A 119 9.56 -10.50 7.47
N GLY A 120 10.33 -11.58 7.31
CA GLY A 120 9.82 -12.93 7.05
C GLY A 120 9.28 -12.98 5.61
N LEU A 121 10.17 -13.17 4.63
CA LEU A 121 9.83 -13.16 3.20
C LEU A 121 9.15 -14.43 2.70
N ASN A 122 8.77 -15.35 3.57
CA ASN A 122 8.04 -16.54 3.17
C ASN A 122 6.66 -16.16 2.64
N ARG A 123 6.36 -16.59 1.43
CA ARG A 123 5.06 -16.38 0.83
C ARG A 123 3.97 -17.04 1.67
N VAL A 124 2.97 -16.28 2.06
CA VAL A 124 1.80 -16.81 2.77
C VAL A 124 0.87 -17.46 1.73
N PRO A 125 0.52 -18.75 1.87
CA PRO A 125 -0.41 -19.40 0.98
C PRO A 125 -1.74 -18.64 0.95
N LYS A 126 -2.24 -18.36 -0.26
CA LYS A 126 -3.57 -17.77 -0.43
C LYS A 126 -4.60 -18.85 -0.11
N ASN A 127 -5.50 -18.57 0.83
CA ASN A 127 -6.62 -19.45 1.06
C ASN A 127 -7.56 -19.34 -0.16
N VAL A 128 -7.61 -20.43 -0.93
CA VAL A 128 -8.47 -20.56 -2.13
C VAL A 128 -9.73 -21.38 -1.85
N THR A 129 -9.95 -21.78 -0.60
CA THR A 129 -11.16 -22.49 -0.20
C THR A 129 -12.35 -21.54 -0.34
N PRO A 130 -13.33 -21.84 -1.21
CA PRO A 130 -14.53 -21.02 -1.35
C PRO A 130 -15.26 -20.97 -0.01
N SER A 131 -15.93 -19.86 0.28
CA SER A 131 -16.82 -19.80 1.42
C SER A 131 -17.96 -20.83 1.24
N LEU A 132 -18.57 -21.27 2.34
CA LEU A 132 -19.73 -22.19 2.25
C LEU A 132 -20.83 -21.60 1.38
N HIS A 133 -21.02 -20.30 1.42
CA HIS A 133 -22.00 -19.58 0.61
C HIS A 133 -21.66 -19.69 -0.89
N ASP A 134 -20.44 -19.35 -1.28
CA ASP A 134 -19.99 -19.42 -2.67
C ASP A 134 -20.03 -20.85 -3.22
N TYR A 135 -19.72 -21.84 -2.36
CA TYR A 135 -19.84 -23.25 -2.72
C TYR A 135 -21.29 -23.67 -2.97
N LEU A 136 -22.23 -23.25 -2.11
CA LEU A 136 -23.65 -23.56 -2.26
C LEU A 136 -24.22 -22.89 -3.51
N GLU A 137 -23.89 -21.61 -3.75
CA GLU A 137 -24.31 -20.91 -4.97
C GLU A 137 -23.80 -21.60 -6.25
N SER A 138 -22.52 -22.02 -6.27
CA SER A 138 -21.97 -22.75 -7.41
C SER A 138 -22.69 -24.08 -7.65
N LYS A 139 -23.07 -24.79 -6.58
CA LYS A 139 -23.80 -26.05 -6.67
C LYS A 139 -25.26 -25.87 -7.12
N VAL A 140 -25.91 -24.79 -6.76
CA VAL A 140 -27.25 -24.45 -7.26
C VAL A 140 -27.17 -24.16 -8.76
N ALA A 141 -26.23 -23.31 -9.19
CA ALA A 141 -26.02 -22.98 -10.59
C ALA A 141 -25.69 -24.21 -11.45
N GLU A 142 -24.87 -25.15 -10.95
CA GLU A 142 -24.58 -26.40 -11.66
C GLU A 142 -25.83 -27.27 -11.84
N ARG A 143 -26.74 -27.29 -10.87
CA ARG A 143 -28.02 -28.07 -10.99
C ARG A 143 -28.97 -27.42 -11.98
N GLU A 144 -29.12 -26.10 -11.92
CA GLU A 144 -29.98 -25.36 -12.88
C GLU A 144 -29.49 -25.45 -14.32
N ALA A 145 -28.18 -25.59 -14.54
CA ALA A 145 -27.62 -25.77 -15.87
C ALA A 145 -27.73 -27.22 -16.42
N ALA A 146 -28.07 -28.17 -15.55
CA ALA A 146 -28.20 -29.60 -15.91
C ALA A 146 -29.65 -30.05 -16.17
N GLU A 147 -30.63 -29.17 -15.90
CA GLU A 147 -32.06 -29.34 -16.22
C GLU A 147 -32.39 -28.68 -17.57
#